data_c54e63b1fbab87182f6e66bb2947bd57
#
_entry.id   c54e63b1fbab87182f6e66bb2947bd57
#
_cell.length_a   1.000
_cell.length_b   1.000
_cell.length_c   1.000
_cell.angle_alpha   90.00
_cell.angle_beta   90.00
_cell.angle_gamma   90.00
#
_symmetry.space_group_name_H-M   'P 1'
#
loop_
_entity.id
_entity.type
_entity.pdbx_description
1 polymer ?
#
loop_
_entity_poly.entity_id
_entity_poly.type
_entity_poly.pdbx_seq_one_letter_code
_entity_poly.pdbx_strand_id
1 'polypeptide(L)'
;FSSRSPHVSAKPRMNRATAFAPATVANVAVGFDILGFPIQAVGDKVTVERIDSHADVEVGEVTAGTWGSTQNIPKDPGKNTASVALLAMIQELKLPHGFRVSVEKGIPLGSGMGGSAASAVGAVVAANATLDLPAPRERLLAFAAIGEEAASGALHADNIAPCLFGGLTLVLSVTPLRVVPLQLPVGIFCVLIHPHLEIETRNARSVLKAQVSLQDHVQQSARLGAFVAACYRSDRALLKETLNDLIIEPQRSHLIPGFFEAKKAALESEYAALYAVA
;
A
#
# COMPACT_ATOMS: atom_id res chain seq x y z
N PHE A 1 -22.47 0.47 53.66
CA PHE A 1 -22.05 -0.27 52.45
C PHE A 1 -21.10 0.62 51.63
N SER A 2 -19.78 0.37 51.77
CA SER A 2 -18.74 1.05 51.01
C SER A 2 -18.62 0.36 49.65
N SER A 3 -19.02 1.06 48.59
CA SER A 3 -18.83 0.62 47.22
C SER A 3 -17.38 0.82 46.78
N ARG A 4 -16.58 -0.23 46.89
CA ARG A 4 -15.25 -0.25 46.20
C ARG A 4 -15.48 -0.38 44.71
N SER A 5 -15.22 0.67 43.95
CA SER A 5 -15.10 0.60 42.50
C SER A 5 -14.00 -0.41 42.13
N PRO A 6 -14.21 -1.29 41.15
CA PRO A 6 -13.15 -2.18 40.72
C PRO A 6 -12.01 -1.35 40.11
N HIS A 7 -10.82 -1.45 40.69
CA HIS A 7 -9.59 -0.99 40.07
C HIS A 7 -9.40 -1.81 38.77
N VAL A 8 -9.76 -1.22 37.64
CA VAL A 8 -9.32 -1.73 36.34
C VAL A 8 -7.81 -1.54 36.32
N SER A 9 -7.07 -2.62 36.45
CA SER A 9 -5.62 -2.66 36.28
C SER A 9 -5.31 -2.12 34.88
N ALA A 10 -4.73 -0.91 34.81
CA ALA A 10 -4.24 -0.35 33.57
C ALA A 10 -3.20 -1.34 33.01
N LYS A 11 -3.41 -1.84 31.80
CA LYS A 11 -2.39 -2.63 31.08
C LYS A 11 -1.11 -1.81 31.05
N PRO A 12 0.08 -2.44 31.24
CA PRO A 12 1.33 -1.73 31.15
C PRO A 12 1.41 -1.00 29.80
N ARG A 13 1.69 0.29 29.83
CA ARG A 13 1.76 1.17 28.67
C ARG A 13 2.92 0.73 27.77
N MET A 14 2.63 0.41 26.54
CA MET A 14 3.64 0.03 25.57
C MET A 14 4.21 1.30 24.93
N ASN A 15 5.46 1.67 25.25
CA ASN A 15 6.09 2.88 24.73
C ASN A 15 6.73 2.66 23.35
N ARG A 16 6.87 1.41 22.91
CA ARG A 16 7.50 1.03 21.64
C ARG A 16 6.73 -0.12 21.01
N ALA A 17 6.50 -0.01 19.70
CA ALA A 17 5.87 -1.08 18.91
C ALA A 17 6.53 -1.19 17.54
N THR A 18 6.48 -2.38 16.97
CA THR A 18 6.94 -2.64 15.61
C THR A 18 5.79 -3.23 14.80
N ALA A 19 5.54 -2.67 13.62
CA ALA A 19 4.61 -3.19 12.65
C ALA A 19 5.35 -3.72 11.43
N PHE A 20 4.89 -4.85 10.90
CA PHE A 20 5.25 -5.32 9.56
C PHE A 20 4.21 -4.78 8.57
N ALA A 21 4.68 -4.04 7.58
CA ALA A 21 3.87 -3.48 6.52
C ALA A 21 4.21 -4.19 5.21
N PRO A 22 3.30 -5.01 4.66
CA PRO A 22 3.56 -5.80 3.47
C PRO A 22 3.71 -4.92 2.24
N ALA A 23 4.50 -5.38 1.28
CA ALA A 23 4.48 -4.88 -0.08
C ALA A 23 3.11 -5.13 -0.72
N THR A 24 2.77 -4.38 -1.75
CA THR A 24 1.48 -4.45 -2.41
C THR A 24 1.63 -4.54 -3.92
N VAL A 25 0.66 -5.20 -4.54
CA VAL A 25 0.43 -5.17 -5.98
C VAL A 25 -0.75 -4.23 -6.21
N ALA A 26 -0.51 -3.13 -6.89
CA ALA A 26 -1.51 -2.15 -7.27
C ALA A 26 -2.05 -2.42 -8.68
N ASN A 27 -3.06 -1.68 -9.08
CA ASN A 27 -3.68 -1.73 -10.41
C ASN A 27 -4.40 -3.04 -10.76
N VAL A 28 -3.86 -4.19 -10.46
CA VAL A 28 -4.43 -5.53 -10.74
C VAL A 28 -5.01 -5.61 -12.17
N ALA A 29 -4.21 -5.26 -13.17
CA ALA A 29 -4.57 -5.10 -14.58
C ALA A 29 -5.66 -4.04 -14.78
N VAL A 30 -6.93 -4.43 -14.67
CA VAL A 30 -8.10 -3.62 -15.05
C VAL A 30 -8.48 -2.51 -14.07
N GLY A 31 -7.86 -2.46 -12.92
CA GLY A 31 -8.19 -1.52 -11.84
C GLY A 31 -7.11 -0.48 -11.58
N PHE A 32 -6.61 0.20 -12.62
CA PHE A 32 -5.60 1.23 -12.51
C PHE A 32 -5.98 2.29 -11.46
N ASP A 33 -5.08 2.54 -10.49
CA ASP A 33 -5.23 3.44 -9.36
C ASP A 33 -6.39 3.11 -8.39
N ILE A 34 -7.10 1.98 -8.56
CA ILE A 34 -8.25 1.64 -7.71
C ILE A 34 -8.23 0.24 -7.10
N LEU A 35 -7.49 -0.71 -7.67
CA LEU A 35 -7.39 -2.07 -7.14
C LEU A 35 -6.01 -2.34 -6.55
N GLY A 36 -5.96 -3.08 -5.44
CA GLY A 36 -4.70 -3.54 -4.89
C GLY A 36 -4.87 -4.67 -3.88
N PHE A 37 -3.80 -5.45 -3.69
CA PHE A 37 -3.72 -6.48 -2.66
C PHE A 37 -2.29 -6.58 -2.09
N PRO A 38 -2.12 -7.03 -0.82
CA PRO A 38 -0.81 -7.18 -0.21
C PRO A 38 -0.17 -8.52 -0.57
N ILE A 39 1.15 -8.58 -0.56
CA ILE A 39 1.94 -9.82 -0.68
C ILE A 39 2.62 -10.14 0.65
N GLN A 40 2.64 -11.42 1.04
CA GLN A 40 3.07 -11.83 2.39
C GLN A 40 4.58 -11.90 2.60
N ALA A 41 5.35 -12.11 1.54
CA ALA A 41 6.77 -12.48 1.66
C ALA A 41 7.72 -11.27 1.82
N VAL A 42 7.31 -10.09 1.38
CA VAL A 42 8.14 -8.88 1.33
C VAL A 42 7.41 -7.73 2.00
N GLY A 43 8.13 -6.94 2.79
CA GLY A 43 7.55 -5.81 3.49
C GLY A 43 8.58 -5.04 4.30
N ASP A 44 8.20 -3.86 4.76
CA ASP A 44 8.99 -3.04 5.66
C ASP A 44 8.64 -3.39 7.11
N LYS A 45 9.64 -3.31 8.02
CA LYS A 45 9.40 -3.30 9.46
C LYS A 45 9.58 -1.88 9.97
N VAL A 46 8.53 -1.34 10.55
CA VAL A 46 8.54 0.02 11.09
C VAL A 46 8.39 -0.03 12.59
N THR A 47 9.37 0.51 13.29
CA THR A 47 9.38 0.60 14.75
C THR A 47 9.12 2.05 15.15
N VAL A 48 8.14 2.26 16.00
CA VAL A 48 7.81 3.56 16.58
C VAL A 48 8.02 3.50 18.08
N GLU A 49 8.74 4.47 18.59
CA GLU A 49 8.96 4.70 20.01
C GLU A 49 8.39 6.07 20.40
N ARG A 50 7.62 6.10 21.47
CA ARG A 50 7.07 7.33 22.02
C ARG A 50 8.17 8.15 22.69
N ILE A 51 8.22 9.46 22.40
CA ILE A 51 9.12 10.41 23.02
C ILE A 51 8.29 11.47 23.75
N ASP A 52 8.59 11.67 25.04
CA ASP A 52 7.77 12.54 25.89
C ASP A 52 8.23 14.02 25.89
N SER A 53 9.29 14.35 25.15
CA SER A 53 9.91 15.67 25.18
C SER A 53 9.08 16.77 24.51
N HIS A 54 8.38 16.44 23.42
CA HIS A 54 7.56 17.37 22.60
C HIS A 54 6.74 16.60 21.56
N ALA A 55 5.70 17.23 21.07
CA ALA A 55 4.81 16.65 20.05
C ALA A 55 5.39 16.82 18.64
N ASP A 56 6.46 16.07 18.34
CA ASP A 56 7.18 16.11 17.07
C ASP A 56 7.63 14.69 16.64
N VAL A 57 8.24 14.55 15.47
CA VAL A 57 8.73 13.27 14.98
C VAL A 57 10.24 13.32 14.72
N GLU A 58 10.95 12.37 15.29
CA GLU A 58 12.36 12.12 15.00
C GLU A 58 12.48 10.93 14.04
N VAL A 59 13.20 11.10 12.93
CA VAL A 59 13.60 10.00 12.06
C VAL A 59 14.82 9.32 12.68
N GLY A 60 14.60 8.12 13.18
CA GLY A 60 15.63 7.27 13.75
C GLY A 60 16.45 6.54 12.68
N GLU A 61 16.79 5.29 12.96
CA GLU A 61 17.58 4.47 12.05
C GLU A 61 16.76 4.00 10.86
N VAL A 62 17.35 4.10 9.66
CA VAL A 62 16.82 3.51 8.43
C VAL A 62 17.84 2.50 7.94
N THR A 63 17.45 1.22 7.94
CA THR A 63 18.30 0.09 7.56
C THR A 63 17.75 -0.63 6.34
N ALA A 64 18.63 -1.33 5.61
CA ALA A 64 18.23 -2.20 4.53
C ALA A 64 17.89 -3.59 5.08
N GLY A 65 16.72 -4.09 4.75
CA GLY A 65 16.35 -5.50 4.89
C GLY A 65 16.83 -6.32 3.68
N THR A 66 16.35 -7.56 3.56
CA THR A 66 16.87 -8.53 2.58
C THR A 66 16.85 -8.04 1.13
N TRP A 67 15.81 -7.31 0.73
CA TRP A 67 15.62 -6.85 -0.65
C TRP A 67 15.61 -5.32 -0.77
N GLY A 68 15.64 -4.62 0.36
CA GLY A 68 15.53 -3.18 0.43
C GLY A 68 16.84 -2.44 0.21
N SER A 69 16.72 -1.14 0.02
CA SER A 69 17.83 -0.18 -0.06
C SER A 69 17.50 1.03 0.80
N THR A 70 18.55 1.71 1.28
CA THR A 70 18.42 2.96 2.07
C THR A 70 18.85 4.19 1.29
N GLN A 71 19.23 4.03 0.02
CA GLN A 71 19.64 5.15 -0.82
C GLN A 71 18.48 6.13 -1.00
N ASN A 72 18.77 7.43 -0.92
CA ASN A 72 17.82 8.51 -1.15
C ASN A 72 16.58 8.56 -0.22
N ILE A 73 16.57 7.84 0.90
CA ILE A 73 15.49 7.96 1.89
C ILE A 73 15.70 9.24 2.69
N PRO A 74 14.75 10.20 2.66
CA PRO A 74 14.89 11.45 3.39
C PRO A 74 14.97 11.22 4.90
N LYS A 75 15.95 11.88 5.55
CA LYS A 75 16.04 11.96 7.02
C LYS A 75 15.33 13.19 7.58
N ASP A 76 14.96 14.12 6.73
CA ASP A 76 14.14 15.27 7.08
C ASP A 76 12.72 14.78 7.43
N PRO A 77 12.21 15.04 8.66
CA PRO A 77 10.88 14.60 9.07
C PRO A 77 9.75 15.12 8.18
N GLY A 78 9.90 16.31 7.62
CA GLY A 78 8.90 16.88 6.71
C GLY A 78 8.88 16.26 5.30
N LYS A 79 9.85 15.40 4.97
CA LYS A 79 9.97 14.75 3.66
C LYS A 79 9.93 13.21 3.74
N ASN A 80 10.07 12.66 4.93
CA ASN A 80 10.01 11.22 5.14
C ASN A 80 8.57 10.76 5.27
N THR A 81 8.14 9.82 4.45
CA THR A 81 6.76 9.33 4.36
C THR A 81 6.21 8.87 5.72
N ALA A 82 7.00 8.09 6.47
CA ALA A 82 6.61 7.60 7.78
C ALA A 82 6.43 8.73 8.80
N SER A 83 7.34 9.71 8.80
CA SER A 83 7.25 10.86 9.73
C SER A 83 6.12 11.79 9.39
N VAL A 84 5.87 12.09 8.11
CA VAL A 84 4.74 12.96 7.72
C VAL A 84 3.41 12.33 8.12
N ALA A 85 3.24 11.02 7.97
CA ALA A 85 2.06 10.31 8.46
C ALA A 85 1.89 10.42 9.99
N LEU A 86 3.00 10.32 10.75
CA LEU A 86 2.98 10.48 12.20
C LEU A 86 2.73 11.93 12.64
N LEU A 87 3.28 12.92 11.95
CA LEU A 87 3.00 14.33 12.22
C LEU A 87 1.51 14.64 12.02
N ALA A 88 0.89 14.14 10.96
CA ALA A 88 -0.55 14.26 10.75
C ALA A 88 -1.36 13.60 11.89
N MET A 89 -0.92 12.43 12.35
CA MET A 89 -1.54 11.72 13.47
C MET A 89 -1.43 12.50 14.78
N ILE A 90 -0.25 13.05 15.10
CA ILE A 90 -0.03 13.89 16.29
C ILE A 90 -0.96 15.09 16.26
N GLN A 91 -1.00 15.80 15.16
CA GLN A 91 -1.77 17.04 15.01
C GLN A 91 -3.28 16.79 15.15
N GLU A 92 -3.82 15.79 14.44
CA GLU A 92 -5.26 15.54 14.44
C GLU A 92 -5.75 14.92 15.75
N LEU A 93 -4.97 14.00 16.34
CA LEU A 93 -5.30 13.39 17.63
C LEU A 93 -4.92 14.26 18.81
N LYS A 94 -4.23 15.41 18.60
CA LYS A 94 -3.74 16.34 19.64
C LYS A 94 -2.91 15.59 20.69
N LEU A 95 -1.97 14.77 20.23
CA LEU A 95 -1.14 13.96 21.12
C LEU A 95 -0.17 14.88 21.88
N PRO A 96 -0.01 14.70 23.21
CA PRO A 96 0.90 15.51 24.02
C PRO A 96 2.38 15.09 23.91
N HIS A 97 2.69 14.11 23.09
CA HIS A 97 4.00 13.49 22.93
C HIS A 97 4.32 13.28 21.45
N GLY A 98 5.58 13.09 21.17
CA GLY A 98 6.07 12.79 19.83
C GLY A 98 6.40 11.31 19.64
N PHE A 99 7.05 11.04 18.50
CA PHE A 99 7.49 9.70 18.12
C PHE A 99 8.89 9.71 17.53
N ARG A 100 9.68 8.68 17.82
CA ARG A 100 10.86 8.32 17.03
C ARG A 100 10.49 7.14 16.16
N VAL A 101 10.70 7.27 14.83
CA VAL A 101 10.39 6.23 13.84
C VAL A 101 11.67 5.68 13.21
N SER A 102 11.83 4.37 13.26
CA SER A 102 12.91 3.63 12.58
C SER A 102 12.32 2.65 11.59
N VAL A 103 12.97 2.50 10.42
CA VAL A 103 12.45 1.69 9.32
C VAL A 103 13.52 0.71 8.82
N GLU A 104 13.21 -0.58 8.85
CA GLU A 104 13.94 -1.61 8.12
C GLU A 104 13.24 -1.80 6.76
N LYS A 105 13.88 -1.30 5.70
CA LYS A 105 13.34 -1.37 4.34
C LYS A 105 13.51 -2.76 3.77
N GLY A 106 12.43 -3.52 3.65
CA GLY A 106 12.42 -4.83 3.00
C GLY A 106 11.91 -4.79 1.56
N ILE A 107 11.31 -3.68 1.14
CA ILE A 107 10.79 -3.47 -0.22
C ILE A 107 11.84 -2.74 -1.06
N PRO A 108 12.23 -3.24 -2.25
CA PRO A 108 13.16 -2.54 -3.13
C PRO A 108 12.62 -1.17 -3.54
N LEU A 109 13.50 -0.17 -3.59
CA LEU A 109 13.14 1.17 -4.05
C LEU A 109 12.81 1.17 -5.55
N GLY A 110 11.83 1.97 -5.96
CA GLY A 110 11.43 2.08 -7.36
C GLY A 110 10.85 0.79 -7.96
N SER A 111 10.48 -0.19 -7.13
CA SER A 111 9.99 -1.50 -7.57
C SER A 111 8.51 -1.53 -7.96
N GLY A 112 7.77 -0.44 -7.75
CA GLY A 112 6.30 -0.43 -7.96
C GLY A 112 5.50 -1.21 -6.89
N MET A 113 6.17 -1.71 -5.83
CA MET A 113 5.55 -2.56 -4.81
C MET A 113 5.07 -1.79 -3.56
N GLY A 114 4.76 -0.51 -3.68
CA GLY A 114 4.19 0.29 -2.60
C GLY A 114 5.12 0.54 -1.40
N GLY A 115 6.46 0.68 -1.63
CA GLY A 115 7.44 0.84 -0.56
C GLY A 115 7.26 2.10 0.30
N SER A 116 6.79 3.22 -0.26
CA SER A 116 6.45 4.43 0.48
C SER A 116 5.17 4.23 1.30
N ALA A 117 4.12 3.67 0.68
CA ALA A 117 2.88 3.33 1.35
C ALA A 117 3.09 2.39 2.54
N ALA A 118 3.96 1.36 2.39
CA ALA A 118 4.30 0.46 3.47
C ALA A 118 4.96 1.18 4.65
N SER A 119 5.89 2.11 4.40
CA SER A 119 6.53 2.89 5.46
C SER A 119 5.51 3.77 6.20
N ALA A 120 4.59 4.44 5.48
CA ALA A 120 3.53 5.25 6.09
C ALA A 120 2.56 4.41 6.92
N VAL A 121 2.05 3.31 6.35
CA VAL A 121 1.13 2.40 7.03
C VAL A 121 1.78 1.77 8.26
N GLY A 122 3.00 1.25 8.13
CA GLY A 122 3.75 0.66 9.24
C GLY A 122 3.93 1.66 10.39
N ALA A 123 4.24 2.92 10.08
CA ALA A 123 4.42 3.97 11.08
C ALA A 123 3.12 4.25 11.86
N VAL A 124 2.01 4.50 11.18
CA VAL A 124 0.74 4.80 11.86
C VAL A 124 0.18 3.60 12.62
N VAL A 125 0.39 2.36 12.14
CA VAL A 125 -0.01 1.14 12.85
C VAL A 125 0.83 0.92 14.11
N ALA A 126 2.16 1.07 14.01
CA ALA A 126 3.04 0.94 15.16
C ALA A 126 2.77 2.04 16.21
N ALA A 127 2.61 3.31 15.77
CA ALA A 127 2.26 4.41 16.67
C ALA A 127 0.92 4.16 17.37
N ASN A 128 -0.10 3.72 16.62
CA ASN A 128 -1.43 3.43 17.17
C ASN A 128 -1.39 2.38 18.28
N ALA A 129 -0.51 1.39 18.17
CA ALA A 129 -0.33 0.38 19.22
C ALA A 129 0.25 0.93 20.53
N THR A 130 0.88 2.11 20.50
CA THR A 130 1.41 2.79 21.70
C THR A 130 0.43 3.77 22.33
N LEU A 131 -0.72 4.04 21.69
CA LEU A 131 -1.71 4.98 22.21
C LEU A 131 -2.55 4.37 23.34
N ASP A 132 -2.92 5.19 24.29
CA ASP A 132 -3.84 4.81 25.39
C ASP A 132 -5.25 4.50 24.85
N LEU A 133 -5.67 5.22 23.79
CA LEU A 133 -6.90 5.03 23.04
C LEU A 133 -6.57 4.87 21.54
N PRO A 134 -6.42 3.64 21.07
CA PRO A 134 -6.13 3.40 19.66
C PRO A 134 -7.22 3.94 18.72
N ALA A 135 -6.80 4.59 17.64
CA ALA A 135 -7.69 5.06 16.60
C ALA A 135 -8.18 3.89 15.72
N PRO A 136 -9.38 3.96 15.13
CA PRO A 136 -9.86 2.96 14.19
C PRO A 136 -9.06 2.99 12.89
N ARG A 137 -9.07 1.86 12.16
CA ARG A 137 -8.24 1.69 10.94
C ARG A 137 -8.53 2.73 9.85
N GLU A 138 -9.77 3.17 9.75
CA GLU A 138 -10.18 4.21 8.78
C GLU A 138 -9.46 5.54 9.01
N ARG A 139 -9.19 5.87 10.28
CA ARG A 139 -8.39 7.07 10.61
C ARG A 139 -6.91 6.86 10.31
N LEU A 140 -6.38 5.65 10.55
CA LEU A 140 -5.00 5.32 10.19
C LEU A 140 -4.79 5.41 8.68
N LEU A 141 -5.79 5.00 7.89
CA LEU A 141 -5.77 5.13 6.44
C LEU A 141 -5.59 6.60 6.00
N ALA A 142 -6.31 7.52 6.64
CA ALA A 142 -6.20 8.95 6.33
C ALA A 142 -4.80 9.51 6.65
N PHE A 143 -4.21 9.13 7.78
CA PHE A 143 -2.86 9.56 8.14
C PHE A 143 -1.80 8.99 7.19
N ALA A 144 -1.90 7.70 6.85
CA ALA A 144 -0.99 7.08 5.90
C ALA A 144 -1.10 7.72 4.50
N ALA A 145 -2.30 8.12 4.09
CA ALA A 145 -2.56 8.82 2.84
C ALA A 145 -1.82 10.16 2.76
N ILE A 146 -1.85 10.95 3.84
CA ILE A 146 -1.11 12.22 3.94
C ILE A 146 0.40 12.00 3.80
N GLY A 147 0.93 10.94 4.45
CA GLY A 147 2.34 10.58 4.34
C GLY A 147 2.74 10.21 2.91
N GLU A 148 1.94 9.40 2.23
CA GLU A 148 2.19 8.96 0.85
C GLU A 148 2.15 10.13 -0.14
N GLU A 149 1.15 10.99 -0.04
CA GLU A 149 1.00 12.15 -0.92
C GLU A 149 2.18 13.12 -0.80
N ALA A 150 2.66 13.35 0.42
CA ALA A 150 3.81 14.22 0.66
C ALA A 150 5.11 13.70 0.03
N ALA A 151 5.30 12.38 -0.05
CA ALA A 151 6.52 11.78 -0.58
C ALA A 151 6.49 11.58 -2.10
N SER A 152 5.35 11.15 -2.63
CA SER A 152 5.21 10.79 -4.06
C SER A 152 4.61 11.92 -4.91
N GLY A 153 4.06 12.96 -4.27
CA GLY A 153 3.32 14.03 -4.94
C GLY A 153 1.95 13.60 -5.47
N ALA A 154 1.52 12.36 -5.18
CA ALA A 154 0.22 11.82 -5.55
C ALA A 154 -0.23 10.78 -4.53
N LEU A 155 -1.52 10.69 -4.29
CA LEU A 155 -2.09 9.69 -3.39
C LEU A 155 -2.29 8.36 -4.13
N HIS A 156 -1.51 7.33 -3.72
CA HIS A 156 -1.64 5.96 -4.21
C HIS A 156 -2.43 5.11 -3.20
N ALA A 157 -3.74 5.35 -3.15
CA ALA A 157 -4.62 4.68 -2.19
C ALA A 157 -4.75 3.16 -2.44
N ASP A 158 -4.54 2.73 -3.68
CA ASP A 158 -4.49 1.33 -4.12
C ASP A 158 -3.28 0.54 -3.58
N ASN A 159 -2.26 1.23 -3.04
CA ASN A 159 -1.18 0.64 -2.26
C ASN A 159 -1.44 0.73 -0.75
N ILE A 160 -1.89 1.89 -0.26
CA ILE A 160 -2.10 2.12 1.18
C ILE A 160 -3.22 1.23 1.71
N ALA A 161 -4.35 1.17 0.99
CA ALA A 161 -5.52 0.43 1.44
C ALA A 161 -5.24 -1.07 1.64
N PRO A 162 -4.69 -1.81 0.67
CA PRO A 162 -4.40 -3.22 0.87
C PRO A 162 -3.30 -3.47 1.91
N CYS A 163 -2.31 -2.58 2.02
CA CYS A 163 -1.27 -2.68 3.05
C CYS A 163 -1.88 -2.61 4.46
N LEU A 164 -2.89 -1.76 4.67
CA LEU A 164 -3.53 -1.55 5.97
C LEU A 164 -4.63 -2.56 6.28
N PHE A 165 -5.51 -2.85 5.32
CA PHE A 165 -6.70 -3.68 5.53
C PHE A 165 -6.46 -5.16 5.22
N GLY A 166 -5.52 -5.47 4.34
CA GLY A 166 -5.31 -6.81 3.79
C GLY A 166 -6.33 -7.15 2.70
N GLY A 167 -6.13 -8.29 2.05
CA GLY A 167 -7.02 -8.78 0.99
C GLY A 167 -7.03 -7.91 -0.27
N LEU A 168 -7.94 -8.22 -1.19
CA LEU A 168 -8.18 -7.38 -2.36
C LEU A 168 -9.04 -6.18 -1.98
N THR A 169 -8.58 -4.98 -2.29
CA THR A 169 -9.29 -3.73 -1.98
C THR A 169 -9.61 -2.94 -3.24
N LEU A 170 -10.77 -2.31 -3.24
CA LEU A 170 -11.21 -1.36 -4.26
C LEU A 170 -11.31 0.03 -3.63
N VAL A 171 -10.58 0.99 -4.17
CA VAL A 171 -10.68 2.41 -3.80
C VAL A 171 -11.86 3.01 -4.54
N LEU A 172 -12.92 3.35 -3.81
CA LEU A 172 -14.12 3.95 -4.40
C LEU A 172 -13.99 5.46 -4.61
N SER A 173 -13.32 6.13 -3.68
CA SER A 173 -13.05 7.58 -3.76
C SER A 173 -11.85 7.92 -2.89
N VAL A 174 -11.19 9.04 -3.23
CA VAL A 174 -10.04 9.57 -2.47
C VAL A 174 -10.42 10.78 -1.60
N THR A 175 -11.55 11.42 -1.87
CA THR A 175 -12.07 12.56 -1.09
C THR A 175 -13.59 12.45 -0.92
N PRO A 176 -14.11 12.01 0.23
CA PRO A 176 -13.36 11.33 1.32
C PRO A 176 -12.81 9.98 0.88
N LEU A 177 -11.73 9.53 1.51
CA LEU A 177 -11.12 8.24 1.16
C LEU A 177 -12.03 7.08 1.60
N ARG A 178 -12.49 6.30 0.63
CA ARG A 178 -13.40 5.16 0.82
C ARG A 178 -12.87 3.92 0.12
N VAL A 179 -12.81 2.83 0.86
CA VAL A 179 -12.28 1.54 0.41
C VAL A 179 -13.35 0.47 0.59
N VAL A 180 -13.48 -0.39 -0.40
CA VAL A 180 -14.38 -1.54 -0.40
C VAL A 180 -13.53 -2.82 -0.45
N PRO A 181 -13.62 -3.72 0.53
CA PRO A 181 -12.97 -5.02 0.46
C PRO A 181 -13.68 -5.90 -0.58
N LEU A 182 -12.92 -6.58 -1.41
CA LEU A 182 -13.43 -7.54 -2.38
C LEU A 182 -13.07 -8.97 -1.94
N GLN A 183 -13.96 -9.91 -2.22
CA GLN A 183 -13.66 -11.33 -2.03
C GLN A 183 -12.81 -11.84 -3.18
N LEU A 184 -11.87 -12.74 -2.87
CA LEU A 184 -11.11 -13.47 -3.88
C LEU A 184 -11.51 -14.95 -3.85
N PRO A 185 -11.55 -15.62 -5.01
CA PRO A 185 -11.70 -17.07 -5.06
C PRO A 185 -10.59 -17.77 -4.27
N VAL A 186 -10.91 -18.83 -3.55
CA VAL A 186 -9.94 -19.62 -2.79
C VAL A 186 -8.94 -20.31 -3.73
N GLY A 187 -7.67 -20.40 -3.32
CA GLY A 187 -6.64 -21.14 -4.07
C GLY A 187 -6.09 -20.38 -5.27
N ILE A 188 -6.14 -19.05 -5.25
CA ILE A 188 -5.38 -18.18 -6.15
C ILE A 188 -4.09 -17.76 -5.44
N PHE A 189 -2.97 -17.89 -6.15
CA PHE A 189 -1.65 -17.49 -5.69
C PHE A 189 -1.12 -16.40 -6.61
N CYS A 190 -0.42 -15.43 -6.03
CA CYS A 190 0.33 -14.43 -6.78
C CYS A 190 1.80 -14.83 -6.84
N VAL A 191 2.35 -14.88 -8.04
CA VAL A 191 3.79 -14.97 -8.29
C VAL A 191 4.23 -13.60 -8.80
N LEU A 192 5.12 -12.95 -8.06
CA LEU A 192 5.69 -11.66 -8.45
C LEU A 192 7.06 -11.87 -9.09
N ILE A 193 7.23 -11.32 -10.28
CA ILE A 193 8.52 -11.25 -10.98
C ILE A 193 8.95 -9.79 -10.99
N HIS A 194 10.03 -9.48 -10.26
CA HIS A 194 10.62 -8.14 -10.23
C HIS A 194 11.93 -8.16 -11.04
N PRO A 195 11.96 -7.52 -12.22
CA PRO A 195 13.21 -7.36 -12.97
C PRO A 195 14.15 -6.40 -12.22
N HIS A 196 15.46 -6.52 -12.45
CA HIS A 196 16.44 -5.57 -11.91
C HIS A 196 16.35 -4.23 -12.66
N LEU A 197 15.21 -3.56 -12.47
CA LEU A 197 14.86 -2.32 -13.13
C LEU A 197 14.20 -1.40 -12.10
N GLU A 198 14.63 -0.16 -12.05
CA GLU A 198 14.04 0.89 -11.24
C GLU A 198 13.24 1.83 -12.15
N ILE A 199 11.95 1.97 -11.90
CA ILE A 199 11.08 2.88 -12.63
C ILE A 199 10.45 3.84 -11.63
N GLU A 200 10.80 5.12 -11.76
CA GLU A 200 10.15 6.15 -10.96
C GLU A 200 8.67 6.28 -11.34
N THR A 201 7.80 6.36 -10.34
CA THR A 201 6.34 6.51 -10.54
C THR A 201 6.00 7.71 -11.43
N ARG A 202 6.75 8.82 -11.31
CA ARG A 202 6.57 10.00 -12.17
C ARG A 202 6.82 9.65 -13.65
N ASN A 203 7.86 8.91 -13.95
CA ASN A 203 8.20 8.49 -15.31
C ASN A 203 7.15 7.55 -15.87
N ALA A 204 6.69 6.57 -15.06
CA ALA A 204 5.62 5.66 -15.44
C ALA A 204 4.28 6.37 -15.70
N ARG A 205 4.01 7.51 -15.05
CA ARG A 205 2.82 8.32 -15.28
C ARG A 205 2.96 9.27 -16.47
N SER A 206 4.16 9.76 -16.75
CA SER A 206 4.39 10.74 -17.82
C SER A 206 4.11 10.22 -19.23
N VAL A 207 4.14 8.91 -19.44
CA VAL A 207 3.84 8.27 -20.72
C VAL A 207 2.33 8.07 -20.96
N LEU A 208 1.50 8.28 -19.94
CA LEU A 208 0.06 8.08 -20.04
C LEU A 208 -0.61 9.26 -20.75
N LYS A 209 -1.52 8.94 -21.66
CA LYS A 209 -2.35 9.94 -22.32
C LYS A 209 -3.38 10.50 -21.36
N ALA A 210 -3.57 11.82 -21.41
CA ALA A 210 -4.59 12.51 -20.60
C ALA A 210 -6.04 12.17 -20.98
N GLN A 211 -6.25 11.58 -22.17
CA GLN A 211 -7.57 11.25 -22.70
C GLN A 211 -7.57 9.86 -23.29
N VAL A 212 -8.69 9.16 -23.14
CA VAL A 212 -8.95 7.86 -23.73
C VAL A 212 -10.21 7.91 -24.57
N SER A 213 -10.37 7.03 -25.54
CA SER A 213 -11.59 6.95 -26.34
C SER A 213 -12.76 6.47 -25.48
N LEU A 214 -13.98 6.91 -25.81
CA LEU A 214 -15.19 6.40 -25.15
C LEU A 214 -15.32 4.87 -25.33
N GLN A 215 -14.90 4.35 -26.46
CA GLN A 215 -14.91 2.92 -26.73
C GLN A 215 -13.98 2.15 -25.79
N ASP A 216 -12.74 2.61 -25.61
CA ASP A 216 -11.78 1.99 -24.69
C ASP A 216 -12.27 2.06 -23.24
N HIS A 217 -12.84 3.22 -22.84
CA HIS A 217 -13.43 3.38 -21.52
C HIS A 217 -14.56 2.39 -21.27
N VAL A 218 -15.49 2.21 -22.21
CA VAL A 218 -16.61 1.26 -22.09
C VAL A 218 -16.07 -0.17 -21.97
N GLN A 219 -15.10 -0.56 -22.79
CA GLN A 219 -14.53 -1.90 -22.75
C GLN A 219 -13.74 -2.16 -21.45
N GLN A 220 -12.96 -1.19 -20.97
CA GLN A 220 -12.22 -1.30 -19.72
C GLN A 220 -13.18 -1.39 -18.52
N SER A 221 -14.24 -0.58 -18.51
CA SER A 221 -15.28 -0.62 -17.46
C SER A 221 -16.02 -1.95 -17.45
N ALA A 222 -16.31 -2.54 -18.61
CA ALA A 222 -16.92 -3.86 -18.71
C ALA A 222 -16.01 -4.94 -18.12
N ARG A 223 -14.70 -4.90 -18.40
CA ARG A 223 -13.72 -5.83 -17.82
C ARG A 223 -13.62 -5.67 -16.31
N LEU A 224 -13.56 -4.45 -15.80
CA LEU A 224 -13.54 -4.19 -14.35
C LEU A 224 -14.81 -4.73 -13.68
N GLY A 225 -15.98 -4.48 -14.25
CA GLY A 225 -17.24 -5.02 -13.73
C GLY A 225 -17.28 -6.55 -13.76
N ALA A 226 -16.80 -7.16 -14.85
CA ALA A 226 -16.70 -8.61 -14.97
C ALA A 226 -15.66 -9.22 -14.01
N PHE A 227 -14.52 -8.54 -13.77
CA PHE A 227 -13.54 -8.93 -12.75
C PHE A 227 -14.16 -9.01 -11.37
N VAL A 228 -14.88 -7.97 -10.94
CA VAL A 228 -15.59 -7.96 -9.65
C VAL A 228 -16.62 -9.07 -9.58
N ALA A 229 -17.41 -9.27 -10.64
CA ALA A 229 -18.39 -10.35 -10.71
C ALA A 229 -17.72 -11.74 -10.63
N ALA A 230 -16.60 -11.94 -11.32
CA ALA A 230 -15.82 -13.19 -11.28
C ALA A 230 -15.30 -13.49 -9.86
N CYS A 231 -14.83 -12.48 -9.15
CA CYS A 231 -14.40 -12.61 -7.76
C CYS A 231 -15.53 -13.13 -6.87
N TYR A 232 -16.71 -12.50 -6.92
CA TYR A 232 -17.85 -12.89 -6.08
C TYR A 232 -18.46 -14.24 -6.47
N ARG A 233 -18.40 -14.61 -7.75
CA ARG A 233 -18.91 -15.90 -8.25
C ARG A 233 -17.89 -17.03 -8.13
N SER A 234 -16.66 -16.74 -7.73
CA SER A 234 -15.54 -17.68 -7.77
C SER A 234 -15.30 -18.28 -9.16
N ASP A 235 -15.58 -17.50 -10.20
CA ASP A 235 -15.47 -17.89 -11.60
C ASP A 235 -14.05 -17.61 -12.12
N ARG A 236 -13.20 -18.65 -12.05
CA ARG A 236 -11.78 -18.53 -12.44
C ARG A 236 -11.59 -18.31 -13.95
N ALA A 237 -12.51 -18.85 -14.76
CA ALA A 237 -12.43 -18.68 -16.23
C ALA A 237 -12.69 -17.22 -16.61
N LEU A 238 -13.76 -16.63 -16.05
CA LEU A 238 -14.08 -15.23 -16.24
C LEU A 238 -12.99 -14.33 -15.65
N LEU A 239 -12.42 -14.68 -14.49
CA LEU A 239 -11.32 -13.93 -13.89
C LEU A 239 -10.12 -13.87 -14.83
N LYS A 240 -9.73 -14.99 -15.43
CA LYS A 240 -8.65 -15.08 -16.43
C LYS A 240 -8.92 -14.17 -17.63
N GLU A 241 -10.14 -14.19 -18.16
CA GLU A 241 -10.54 -13.39 -19.32
C GLU A 241 -10.47 -11.87 -19.04
N THR A 242 -10.76 -11.46 -17.79
CA THR A 242 -10.83 -10.04 -17.43
C THR A 242 -9.49 -9.40 -17.13
N LEU A 243 -8.43 -10.16 -16.82
CA LEU A 243 -7.11 -9.62 -16.48
C LEU A 243 -6.32 -9.20 -17.74
N ASN A 244 -6.89 -8.29 -18.50
CA ASN A 244 -6.29 -7.70 -19.69
C ASN A 244 -6.63 -6.21 -19.74
N ASP A 245 -5.65 -5.38 -19.42
CA ASP A 245 -5.80 -3.92 -19.46
C ASP A 245 -5.67 -3.41 -20.88
N LEU A 246 -6.65 -2.62 -21.31
CA LEU A 246 -6.71 -2.06 -22.65
C LEU A 246 -6.14 -0.64 -22.75
N ILE A 247 -5.95 0.03 -21.62
CA ILE A 247 -5.64 1.46 -21.58
C ILE A 247 -4.21 1.71 -21.09
N ILE A 248 -3.84 1.17 -19.95
CA ILE A 248 -2.58 1.51 -19.27
C ILE A 248 -1.43 0.61 -19.72
N GLU A 249 -1.65 -0.72 -19.73
CA GLU A 249 -0.62 -1.69 -20.14
C GLU A 249 -0.03 -1.36 -21.54
N PRO A 250 -0.83 -1.06 -22.58
CA PRO A 250 -0.29 -0.73 -23.90
C PRO A 250 0.61 0.53 -23.90
N GLN A 251 0.38 1.43 -22.95
CA GLN A 251 1.15 2.67 -22.86
C GLN A 251 2.42 2.52 -22.00
N ARG A 252 2.46 1.57 -21.05
CA ARG A 252 3.56 1.37 -20.10
C ARG A 252 4.48 0.20 -20.44
N SER A 253 4.01 -0.79 -21.19
CA SER A 253 4.73 -2.04 -21.43
C SER A 253 6.14 -1.83 -22.02
N HIS A 254 6.35 -0.79 -22.82
CA HIS A 254 7.65 -0.47 -23.40
C HIS A 254 8.69 -0.01 -22.37
N LEU A 255 8.27 0.41 -21.16
CA LEU A 255 9.16 0.78 -20.07
C LEU A 255 9.85 -0.43 -19.42
N ILE A 256 9.33 -1.64 -19.66
CA ILE A 256 9.83 -2.88 -19.08
C ILE A 256 10.39 -3.76 -20.21
N PRO A 257 11.72 -3.79 -20.40
CA PRO A 257 12.36 -4.68 -21.36
C PRO A 257 11.99 -6.14 -21.10
N GLY A 258 11.64 -6.90 -22.14
CA GLY A 258 11.24 -8.30 -22.00
C GLY A 258 9.81 -8.53 -21.48
N PHE A 259 9.00 -7.46 -21.36
CA PHE A 259 7.64 -7.55 -20.84
C PHE A 259 6.76 -8.53 -21.63
N PHE A 260 6.73 -8.41 -22.97
CA PHE A 260 5.86 -9.25 -23.81
C PHE A 260 6.31 -10.71 -23.85
N GLU A 261 7.62 -10.94 -23.79
CA GLU A 261 8.20 -12.29 -23.72
C GLU A 261 7.82 -12.97 -22.39
N ALA A 262 7.96 -12.25 -21.28
CA ALA A 262 7.57 -12.74 -19.95
C ALA A 262 6.05 -13.00 -19.88
N LYS A 263 5.24 -12.08 -20.40
CA LYS A 263 3.77 -12.24 -20.46
C LYS A 263 3.39 -13.47 -21.29
N LYS A 264 3.99 -13.65 -22.45
CA LYS A 264 3.75 -14.80 -23.33
C LYS A 264 4.11 -16.10 -22.61
N ALA A 265 5.31 -16.19 -22.04
CA ALA A 265 5.76 -17.37 -21.29
C ALA A 265 4.83 -17.70 -20.11
N ALA A 266 4.35 -16.68 -19.39
CA ALA A 266 3.38 -16.89 -18.32
C ALA A 266 2.04 -17.44 -18.83
N LEU A 267 1.51 -16.91 -19.93
CA LEU A 267 0.23 -17.35 -20.52
C LEU A 267 0.30 -18.74 -21.13
N GLU A 268 1.47 -19.15 -21.64
CA GLU A 268 1.73 -20.49 -22.19
C GLU A 268 2.01 -21.52 -21.09
N SER A 269 2.24 -21.09 -19.86
CA SER A 269 2.44 -21.99 -18.71
C SER A 269 1.14 -22.68 -18.33
N GLU A 270 1.23 -23.99 -18.07
CA GLU A 270 0.09 -24.81 -17.62
C GLU A 270 -0.50 -24.34 -16.29
N TYR A 271 0.28 -23.60 -15.50
CA TYR A 271 -0.07 -23.13 -14.14
C TYR A 271 -0.42 -21.65 -14.07
N ALA A 272 0.03 -20.81 -14.99
CA ALA A 272 -0.26 -19.40 -14.96
C ALA A 272 -1.62 -19.11 -15.58
N ALA A 273 -2.58 -18.83 -14.75
CA ALA A 273 -3.91 -18.46 -15.19
C ALA A 273 -4.04 -16.96 -15.50
N LEU A 274 -3.18 -16.13 -14.90
CA LEU A 274 -3.41 -14.68 -14.77
C LEU A 274 -2.07 -13.93 -14.84
N TYR A 275 -2.02 -12.89 -15.65
CA TYR A 275 -0.86 -12.01 -15.75
C TYR A 275 -1.32 -10.55 -15.73
N ALA A 276 -0.71 -9.76 -14.87
CA ALA A 276 -0.96 -8.34 -14.78
C ALA A 276 0.34 -7.56 -14.55
N VAL A 277 0.41 -6.32 -15.04
CA VAL A 277 1.44 -5.35 -14.67
C VAL A 277 0.95 -4.53 -13.50
N ALA A 278 1.78 -4.38 -12.50
CA ALA A 278 1.53 -3.52 -11.35
C ALA A 278 2.07 -2.10 -11.58
#